data_ef96bdabf1812513e4929827b7e804e3
#
_entry.id   ef96bdabf1812513e4929827b7e804e3
#
_cell.length_a   1.000
_cell.length_b   1.000
_cell.length_c   1.000
_cell.angle_alpha   90.00
_cell.angle_beta   90.00
_cell.angle_gamma   90.00
#
_symmetry.space_group_name_H-M   'P 1'
#
loop_
_entity.id
_entity.type
_entity.pdbx_description
1 polymer ?
#
loop_
_entity_poly.entity_id
_entity_poly.type
_entity_poly.pdbx_seq_one_letter_code
_entity_poly.pdbx_strand_id
1 'polypeptide(L)'
;MSLPVQGKSMKSLRHKLPAAGVLGVAIAAMLLAGCGREDGNSAGPQPAAADTAGQLPAPVAEAPADAPVALADVIETSPQAVVGISYAAGLDQYPGLAKALQDYAAAARGELQQALDGLGNDKPAMPYELSLAFEKQLETPELVAVRAEGSRYTGGAHGEPLVARFVWLPGPQQMLTADHLVPDAKGWKAISDYVADQLRERVATRLSSEDMEPGELQESLRSASRMINEGTGARPDNFRQFEPMTDAAGKVTGLRFVFPPYQVGPYSEGTQTAEVPASVLVPHVAPEYAGLFAHG
;
A
#
# COMPACT_ATOMS: atom_id res chain seq x y z
N MET A 1 56.77 42.76 -6.56
CA MET A 1 56.32 42.69 -7.96
C MET A 1 54.87 42.16 -7.90
N SER A 2 53.91 43.10 -7.88
CA SER A 2 52.49 42.84 -7.76
C SER A 2 51.87 42.90 -9.13
N LEU A 3 51.07 41.89 -9.47
CA LEU A 3 50.20 41.92 -10.67
C LEU A 3 48.73 41.97 -10.25
N PRO A 4 47.89 42.76 -10.88
CA PRO A 4 46.50 42.92 -10.50
C PRO A 4 45.57 41.88 -11.14
N VAL A 5 44.61 41.38 -10.36
CA VAL A 5 43.50 40.53 -10.82
C VAL A 5 42.36 41.40 -11.35
N GLN A 6 42.03 41.23 -12.62
CA GLN A 6 40.89 41.90 -13.27
C GLN A 6 39.58 41.16 -12.95
N GLY A 7 38.63 41.85 -12.33
CA GLY A 7 37.24 41.39 -12.17
C GLY A 7 36.46 41.47 -13.47
N LYS A 8 35.82 40.37 -13.90
CA LYS A 8 34.81 40.37 -14.97
C LYS A 8 33.42 40.41 -14.36
N SER A 9 32.75 41.53 -14.58
CA SER A 9 31.34 41.76 -14.31
C SER A 9 30.46 40.89 -15.25
N MET A 10 29.64 40.01 -14.72
CA MET A 10 28.60 39.33 -15.50
C MET A 10 27.28 40.08 -15.43
N LYS A 11 26.84 40.58 -16.58
CA LYS A 11 25.58 41.28 -16.78
C LYS A 11 24.39 40.30 -16.60
N SER A 12 23.46 40.69 -15.74
CA SER A 12 22.13 40.12 -15.56
C SER A 12 21.30 40.22 -16.84
N LEU A 13 20.89 39.10 -17.39
CA LEU A 13 19.95 39.00 -18.51
C LEU A 13 18.54 38.71 -17.94
N ARG A 14 17.74 39.79 -17.87
CA ARG A 14 16.32 39.71 -17.54
C ARG A 14 15.54 39.28 -18.79
N HIS A 15 14.98 38.06 -18.79
CA HIS A 15 14.00 37.64 -19.79
C HIS A 15 12.59 38.02 -19.32
N LYS A 16 11.96 38.84 -20.17
CA LYS A 16 10.54 39.23 -20.06
C LYS A 16 9.68 38.09 -20.59
N LEU A 17 8.69 37.65 -19.78
CA LEU A 17 7.58 36.77 -20.21
C LEU A 17 6.50 37.62 -20.90
N PRO A 18 5.91 37.16 -22.01
CA PRO A 18 4.69 37.75 -22.53
C PRO A 18 3.44 37.10 -21.92
N ALA A 19 2.48 37.93 -21.57
CA ALA A 19 1.13 37.56 -21.21
C ALA A 19 0.29 37.34 -22.47
N ALA A 20 -0.42 36.21 -22.53
CA ALA A 20 -1.59 35.97 -23.42
C ALA A 20 -2.34 34.79 -22.79
N GLY A 21 -3.61 34.72 -22.63
CA GLY A 21 -4.77 35.26 -23.31
C GLY A 21 -5.87 34.31 -22.92
N VAL A 22 -6.88 34.79 -22.18
CA VAL A 22 -8.06 34.04 -21.74
C VAL A 22 -8.93 33.77 -22.97
N LEU A 23 -9.24 32.51 -23.26
CA LEU A 23 -10.29 32.15 -24.23
C LEU A 23 -11.34 31.31 -23.49
N GLY A 24 -12.49 31.93 -23.25
CA GLY A 24 -13.68 31.29 -22.71
C GLY A 24 -14.38 30.44 -23.79
N VAL A 25 -14.78 29.23 -23.43
CA VAL A 25 -15.69 28.40 -24.23
C VAL A 25 -17.00 28.27 -23.44
N ALA A 26 -18.06 28.86 -24.00
CA ALA A 26 -19.42 28.72 -23.56
C ALA A 26 -19.97 27.36 -24.02
N ILE A 27 -20.52 26.56 -23.12
CA ILE A 27 -21.30 25.35 -23.47
C ILE A 27 -22.78 25.69 -23.37
N ALA A 28 -23.46 25.63 -24.53
CA ALA A 28 -24.89 25.78 -24.65
C ALA A 28 -25.62 24.51 -24.23
N ALA A 29 -26.58 24.65 -23.31
CA ALA A 29 -27.51 23.60 -22.94
C ALA A 29 -28.68 23.56 -23.97
N MET A 30 -28.93 22.39 -24.57
CA MET A 30 -30.16 22.13 -25.32
C MET A 30 -31.08 21.22 -24.50
N LEU A 31 -32.19 21.83 -24.09
CA LEU A 31 -33.38 21.14 -23.61
C LEU A 31 -34.24 20.78 -24.83
N LEU A 32 -34.61 19.51 -24.95
CA LEU A 32 -35.70 19.07 -25.83
C LEU A 32 -36.77 18.38 -25.00
N ALA A 33 -37.86 19.07 -24.81
CA ALA A 33 -39.11 18.53 -24.34
C ALA A 33 -39.88 17.99 -25.57
N GLY A 34 -40.46 16.80 -25.44
CA GLY A 34 -41.35 16.20 -26.41
C GLY A 34 -42.50 15.50 -25.70
N CYS A 35 -43.65 16.19 -25.57
CA CYS A 35 -44.94 15.59 -25.25
C CYS A 35 -45.58 15.01 -26.54
N GLY A 36 -46.17 13.86 -26.42
CA GLY A 36 -47.05 13.30 -27.43
C GLY A 36 -48.00 12.30 -26.80
N ARG A 37 -49.27 12.67 -26.77
CA ARG A 37 -50.48 12.06 -26.25
C ARG A 37 -51.15 11.32 -27.41
N GLU A 38 -51.80 10.19 -27.16
CA GLU A 38 -53.24 9.90 -27.29
C GLU A 38 -53.55 8.45 -27.65
N ASP A 39 -54.41 7.86 -26.80
CA ASP A 39 -55.67 7.14 -26.99
C ASP A 39 -55.76 5.87 -27.82
N GLY A 40 -56.43 4.86 -27.21
CA GLY A 40 -56.98 3.71 -27.95
C GLY A 40 -57.45 2.57 -27.03
N ASN A 41 -58.62 2.71 -26.51
CA ASN A 41 -59.48 1.77 -25.79
C ASN A 41 -59.79 0.50 -26.61
N SER A 42 -59.76 -0.71 -25.97
CA SER A 42 -60.77 -1.75 -26.22
C SER A 42 -60.73 -2.85 -25.15
N ALA A 43 -61.92 -3.09 -24.62
CA ALA A 43 -62.21 -4.02 -23.53
C ALA A 43 -62.48 -5.45 -23.98
N GLY A 44 -62.17 -6.40 -23.05
CA GLY A 44 -62.85 -7.63 -22.71
C GLY A 44 -62.42 -8.94 -23.39
N PRO A 45 -62.71 -10.11 -22.84
CA PRO A 45 -63.13 -10.43 -21.47
C PRO A 45 -62.19 -11.48 -20.78
N GLN A 46 -62.30 -11.49 -19.46
CA GLN A 46 -61.70 -12.48 -18.56
C GLN A 46 -62.42 -13.81 -18.60
N PRO A 47 -61.76 -14.94 -18.47
CA PRO A 47 -62.24 -16.00 -17.60
C PRO A 47 -61.23 -16.55 -16.60
N ALA A 48 -61.76 -16.65 -15.40
CA ALA A 48 -61.61 -17.73 -14.41
C ALA A 48 -60.27 -18.12 -13.85
N ALA A 49 -60.20 -17.97 -12.54
CA ALA A 49 -59.25 -18.54 -11.60
C ALA A 49 -58.98 -20.03 -11.86
N ALA A 50 -57.71 -20.38 -11.82
CA ALA A 50 -57.25 -21.72 -11.50
C ALA A 50 -56.24 -21.64 -10.34
N ASP A 51 -56.59 -22.29 -9.25
CA ASP A 51 -55.73 -22.56 -8.09
C ASP A 51 -54.38 -23.09 -8.54
N THR A 52 -53.32 -22.37 -8.20
CA THR A 52 -51.97 -22.96 -8.22
C THR A 52 -51.48 -22.97 -6.79
N ALA A 53 -51.47 -24.20 -6.24
CA ALA A 53 -50.90 -24.56 -4.95
C ALA A 53 -49.50 -23.95 -4.77
N GLY A 54 -49.25 -23.45 -3.56
CA GLY A 54 -48.01 -22.86 -3.15
C GLY A 54 -46.78 -23.74 -3.44
N GLN A 55 -46.00 -23.26 -4.40
CA GLN A 55 -44.64 -23.77 -4.63
C GLN A 55 -43.70 -23.00 -3.70
N LEU A 56 -43.21 -23.69 -2.69
CA LEU A 56 -42.14 -23.17 -1.83
C LEU A 56 -40.98 -22.70 -2.72
N PRO A 57 -40.36 -21.53 -2.44
CA PRO A 57 -39.20 -21.10 -3.17
C PRO A 57 -38.12 -22.20 -3.01
N ALA A 58 -37.52 -22.60 -4.13
CA ALA A 58 -36.40 -23.51 -4.16
C ALA A 58 -35.28 -22.95 -3.25
N PRO A 59 -34.56 -23.80 -2.53
CA PRO A 59 -33.42 -23.34 -1.74
C PRO A 59 -32.50 -22.56 -2.66
N VAL A 60 -32.19 -21.30 -2.28
CA VAL A 60 -31.17 -20.49 -2.92
C VAL A 60 -29.90 -21.32 -2.83
N ALA A 61 -29.34 -21.72 -3.96
CA ALA A 61 -28.07 -22.39 -4.02
C ALA A 61 -27.05 -21.50 -3.29
N GLU A 62 -26.52 -21.99 -2.22
CA GLU A 62 -25.37 -21.41 -1.53
C GLU A 62 -24.32 -21.12 -2.60
N ALA A 63 -23.87 -19.88 -2.71
CA ALA A 63 -22.80 -19.53 -3.63
C ALA A 63 -21.63 -20.48 -3.36
N PRO A 64 -20.99 -21.06 -4.38
CA PRO A 64 -19.91 -22.01 -4.17
C PRO A 64 -18.86 -21.34 -3.29
N ALA A 65 -18.48 -22.01 -2.21
CA ALA A 65 -17.32 -21.65 -1.40
C ALA A 65 -16.18 -21.38 -2.38
N ASP A 66 -15.52 -20.22 -2.25
CA ASP A 66 -14.48 -19.75 -3.16
C ASP A 66 -13.53 -20.92 -3.48
N ALA A 67 -13.39 -21.21 -4.78
CA ALA A 67 -12.51 -22.28 -5.21
C ALA A 67 -11.10 -22.02 -4.64
N PRO A 68 -10.39 -23.07 -4.19
CA PRO A 68 -9.06 -22.90 -3.63
C PRO A 68 -8.17 -22.09 -4.59
N VAL A 69 -7.63 -20.98 -4.12
CA VAL A 69 -6.72 -20.15 -4.89
C VAL A 69 -5.35 -20.81 -4.85
N ALA A 70 -4.95 -21.48 -5.93
CA ALA A 70 -3.63 -22.09 -6.03
C ALA A 70 -2.55 -20.99 -6.14
N LEU A 71 -1.62 -20.97 -5.19
CA LEU A 71 -0.42 -20.13 -5.26
C LEU A 71 0.69 -20.94 -5.97
N ALA A 72 1.03 -20.53 -7.18
CA ALA A 72 2.10 -21.17 -7.96
C ALA A 72 3.25 -20.18 -8.15
N ASP A 73 4.47 -20.65 -7.96
CA ASP A 73 5.67 -19.89 -8.29
C ASP A 73 5.70 -19.56 -9.77
N VAL A 74 6.22 -18.38 -10.09
CA VAL A 74 6.37 -17.90 -11.47
C VAL A 74 7.84 -17.64 -11.74
N ILE A 75 8.36 -18.25 -12.81
CA ILE A 75 9.69 -17.99 -13.36
C ILE A 75 9.53 -17.80 -14.86
N GLU A 76 9.69 -16.56 -15.32
CA GLU A 76 9.59 -16.20 -16.72
C GLU A 76 10.84 -15.44 -17.14
N THR A 77 11.38 -15.78 -18.31
CA THR A 77 12.55 -15.09 -18.86
C THR A 77 12.31 -14.81 -20.33
N SER A 78 12.50 -13.57 -20.73
CA SER A 78 12.46 -13.10 -22.10
C SER A 78 13.61 -12.13 -22.36
N PRO A 79 13.89 -11.76 -23.62
CA PRO A 79 14.86 -10.73 -23.92
C PRO A 79 14.55 -9.35 -23.34
N GLN A 80 13.30 -9.10 -22.95
CA GLN A 80 12.83 -7.82 -22.46
C GLN A 80 12.58 -7.81 -20.97
N ALA A 81 12.27 -8.96 -20.34
CA ALA A 81 11.96 -9.04 -18.91
C ALA A 81 12.32 -10.37 -18.30
N VAL A 82 12.61 -10.31 -16.98
CA VAL A 82 12.76 -11.47 -16.08
C VAL A 82 11.77 -11.31 -14.95
N VAL A 83 10.97 -12.34 -14.68
CA VAL A 83 9.99 -12.36 -13.59
C VAL A 83 10.24 -13.56 -12.71
N GLY A 84 10.41 -13.33 -11.40
CA GLY A 84 10.49 -14.35 -10.36
C GLY A 84 9.51 -14.03 -9.23
N ILE A 85 8.50 -14.88 -9.01
CA ILE A 85 7.55 -14.75 -7.90
C ILE A 85 7.50 -16.08 -7.17
N SER A 86 7.65 -16.08 -5.85
CA SER A 86 7.60 -17.29 -5.04
C SER A 86 6.70 -17.15 -3.83
N TYR A 87 6.07 -18.24 -3.42
CA TYR A 87 5.15 -18.30 -2.29
C TYR A 87 5.59 -19.35 -1.28
N ALA A 88 5.58 -19.00 0.00
CA ALA A 88 5.80 -19.98 1.05
C ALA A 88 4.71 -21.07 1.04
N ALA A 89 5.09 -22.31 1.33
CA ALA A 89 4.18 -23.44 1.35
C ALA A 89 3.05 -23.28 2.38
N GLY A 90 1.85 -23.73 2.03
CA GLY A 90 0.68 -23.77 2.90
C GLY A 90 -0.06 -22.45 3.06
N LEU A 91 0.26 -21.42 2.28
CA LEU A 91 -0.51 -20.16 2.27
C LEU A 91 -1.85 -20.31 1.53
N ASP A 92 -1.96 -21.25 0.62
CA ASP A 92 -3.14 -21.61 -0.16
C ASP A 92 -4.27 -22.23 0.68
N GLN A 93 -3.97 -22.70 1.90
CA GLN A 93 -4.98 -23.17 2.84
C GLN A 93 -5.89 -22.06 3.40
N TYR A 94 -5.53 -20.77 3.17
CA TYR A 94 -6.29 -19.59 3.56
C TYR A 94 -6.77 -18.85 2.31
N PRO A 95 -7.94 -19.18 1.72
CA PRO A 95 -8.36 -18.67 0.39
C PRO A 95 -8.37 -17.14 0.30
N GLY A 96 -8.87 -16.46 1.32
CA GLY A 96 -8.89 -14.98 1.32
C GLY A 96 -7.49 -14.35 1.41
N LEU A 97 -6.58 -14.94 2.19
CA LEU A 97 -5.18 -14.54 2.21
C LEU A 97 -4.52 -14.83 0.85
N ALA A 98 -4.67 -16.05 0.33
CA ALA A 98 -4.10 -16.45 -0.95
C ALA A 98 -4.53 -15.51 -2.09
N LYS A 99 -5.80 -15.12 -2.09
CA LYS A 99 -6.30 -14.12 -3.04
C LYS A 99 -5.60 -12.77 -2.89
N ALA A 100 -5.44 -12.27 -1.67
CA ALA A 100 -4.75 -11.00 -1.42
C ALA A 100 -3.30 -11.02 -1.89
N LEU A 101 -2.58 -12.13 -1.67
CA LEU A 101 -1.21 -12.32 -2.15
C LEU A 101 -1.16 -12.35 -3.68
N GLN A 102 -2.09 -13.07 -4.31
CA GLN A 102 -2.22 -13.12 -5.78
C GLN A 102 -2.52 -11.74 -6.38
N ASP A 103 -3.46 -10.99 -5.78
CA ASP A 103 -3.83 -9.65 -6.24
C ASP A 103 -2.60 -8.70 -6.17
N TYR A 104 -1.81 -8.78 -5.10
CA TYR A 104 -0.58 -7.98 -4.97
C TYR A 104 0.45 -8.36 -6.05
N ALA A 105 0.68 -9.65 -6.26
CA ALA A 105 1.59 -10.13 -7.31
C ALA A 105 1.11 -9.73 -8.71
N ALA A 106 -0.20 -9.82 -8.96
CA ALA A 106 -0.81 -9.42 -10.24
C ALA A 106 -0.67 -7.92 -10.49
N ALA A 107 -0.84 -7.08 -9.46
CA ALA A 107 -0.61 -5.64 -9.55
C ALA A 107 0.84 -5.33 -9.93
N ALA A 108 1.82 -5.94 -9.23
CA ALA A 108 3.24 -5.75 -9.53
C ALA A 108 3.61 -6.18 -10.96
N ARG A 109 3.05 -7.29 -11.45
CA ARG A 109 3.20 -7.75 -12.85
C ARG A 109 2.55 -6.78 -13.84
N GLY A 110 1.36 -6.27 -13.51
CA GLY A 110 0.63 -5.31 -14.35
C GLY A 110 1.44 -4.03 -14.57
N GLU A 111 2.09 -3.53 -13.54
CA GLU A 111 2.95 -2.35 -13.61
C GLU A 111 4.23 -2.61 -14.43
N LEU A 112 4.84 -3.81 -14.31
CA LEU A 112 5.95 -4.22 -15.20
C LEU A 112 5.48 -4.28 -16.66
N GLN A 113 4.31 -4.87 -16.92
CA GLN A 113 3.76 -4.97 -18.27
C GLN A 113 3.46 -3.60 -18.88
N GLN A 114 2.89 -2.67 -18.09
CA GLN A 114 2.66 -1.29 -18.55
C GLN A 114 3.96 -0.59 -18.94
N ALA A 115 5.05 -0.83 -18.20
CA ALA A 115 6.35 -0.28 -18.54
C ALA A 115 6.92 -0.90 -19.83
N LEU A 116 6.73 -2.20 -20.05
CA LEU A 116 7.10 -2.88 -21.30
C LEU A 116 6.31 -2.36 -22.50
N ASP A 117 4.99 -2.19 -22.34
CA ASP A 117 4.11 -1.66 -23.40
C ASP A 117 4.50 -0.22 -23.75
N GLY A 118 4.96 0.55 -22.77
CA GLY A 118 5.46 1.92 -22.96
C GLY A 118 6.72 2.03 -23.82
N LEU A 119 7.50 0.95 -23.97
CA LEU A 119 8.67 0.91 -24.86
C LEU A 119 8.28 0.92 -26.34
N GLY A 120 7.07 0.48 -26.70
CA GLY A 120 6.63 0.35 -28.08
C GLY A 120 7.53 -0.61 -28.87
N ASN A 121 8.26 -0.07 -29.87
CA ASN A 121 9.21 -0.83 -30.70
C ASN A 121 10.65 -0.81 -30.15
N ASP A 122 10.90 -0.04 -29.10
CA ASP A 122 12.22 0.07 -28.49
C ASP A 122 12.52 -1.18 -27.63
N LYS A 123 13.80 -1.43 -27.42
CA LYS A 123 14.25 -2.49 -26.51
C LYS A 123 14.88 -1.84 -25.28
N PRO A 124 14.61 -2.36 -24.10
CA PRO A 124 15.31 -1.88 -22.91
C PRO A 124 16.81 -2.18 -23.04
N ALA A 125 17.66 -1.30 -22.49
CA ALA A 125 19.11 -1.50 -22.47
C ALA A 125 19.52 -2.73 -21.66
N MET A 126 18.73 -3.07 -20.64
CA MET A 126 18.79 -4.30 -19.84
C MET A 126 17.36 -4.83 -19.69
N PRO A 127 17.14 -6.15 -19.56
CA PRO A 127 15.82 -6.68 -19.27
C PRO A 127 15.20 -5.97 -18.06
N TYR A 128 13.91 -5.67 -18.11
CA TYR A 128 13.16 -5.26 -16.92
C TYR A 128 13.02 -6.43 -15.97
N GLU A 129 12.95 -6.18 -14.68
CA GLU A 129 12.95 -7.24 -13.67
C GLU A 129 11.81 -7.06 -12.67
N LEU A 130 11.18 -8.17 -12.31
CA LEU A 130 10.29 -8.28 -11.15
C LEU A 130 10.74 -9.47 -10.32
N SER A 131 11.16 -9.21 -9.11
CA SER A 131 11.42 -10.21 -8.09
C SER A 131 10.48 -9.99 -6.92
N LEU A 132 9.76 -11.02 -6.48
CA LEU A 132 8.81 -10.93 -5.36
C LEU A 132 8.73 -12.26 -4.61
N ALA A 133 8.98 -12.25 -3.31
CA ALA A 133 8.87 -13.41 -2.46
C ALA A 133 7.83 -13.18 -1.36
N PHE A 134 6.94 -14.14 -1.17
CA PHE A 134 5.98 -14.18 -0.07
C PHE A 134 6.43 -15.19 0.97
N GLU A 135 6.83 -14.70 2.15
CA GLU A 135 7.36 -15.51 3.23
C GLU A 135 6.40 -15.51 4.42
N LYS A 136 6.10 -16.70 4.93
CA LYS A 136 5.30 -16.85 6.15
C LYS A 136 6.16 -16.56 7.37
N GLN A 137 5.86 -15.49 8.09
CA GLN A 137 6.61 -15.04 9.27
C GLN A 137 6.06 -15.63 10.57
N LEU A 138 4.75 -15.82 10.62
CA LEU A 138 4.04 -16.32 11.79
C LEU A 138 2.85 -17.15 11.32
N GLU A 139 2.60 -18.26 12.03
CA GLU A 139 1.37 -19.04 11.91
C GLU A 139 0.97 -19.55 13.29
N THR A 140 -0.18 -19.09 13.76
CA THR A 140 -0.84 -19.55 14.97
C THR A 140 -2.31 -19.84 14.65
N PRO A 141 -3.08 -20.47 15.55
CA PRO A 141 -4.52 -20.62 15.35
C PRO A 141 -5.28 -19.29 15.19
N GLU A 142 -4.74 -18.20 15.74
CA GLU A 142 -5.37 -16.87 15.76
C GLU A 142 -4.86 -15.92 14.66
N LEU A 143 -3.61 -16.12 14.20
CA LEU A 143 -2.92 -15.19 13.29
C LEU A 143 -2.04 -15.92 12.28
N VAL A 144 -2.08 -15.47 11.03
CA VAL A 144 -1.08 -15.80 10.01
C VAL A 144 -0.50 -14.49 9.48
N ALA A 145 0.82 -14.31 9.59
CA ALA A 145 1.51 -13.13 9.07
C ALA A 145 2.42 -13.52 7.89
N VAL A 146 2.30 -12.77 6.80
CA VAL A 146 3.10 -12.96 5.58
C VAL A 146 3.80 -11.65 5.24
N ARG A 147 5.08 -11.76 4.94
CA ARG A 147 5.92 -10.71 4.39
C ARG A 147 6.02 -10.90 2.88
N ALA A 148 5.74 -9.86 2.10
CA ALA A 148 6.09 -9.80 0.70
C ALA A 148 7.21 -8.78 0.53
N GLU A 149 8.33 -9.23 -0.04
CA GLU A 149 9.48 -8.39 -0.33
C GLU A 149 10.06 -8.72 -1.69
N GLY A 150 10.56 -7.69 -2.35
CA GLY A 150 11.17 -7.81 -3.65
C GLY A 150 11.51 -6.47 -4.25
N SER A 151 11.68 -6.46 -5.57
CA SER A 151 11.95 -5.24 -6.33
C SER A 151 11.41 -5.35 -7.75
N ARG A 152 11.10 -4.20 -8.32
CA ARG A 152 10.77 -4.05 -9.74
C ARG A 152 11.75 -3.06 -10.37
N TYR A 153 12.40 -3.47 -11.45
CA TYR A 153 13.27 -2.61 -12.25
C TYR A 153 12.67 -2.42 -13.65
N THR A 154 12.38 -1.18 -13.98
CA THR A 154 11.83 -0.76 -15.28
C THR A 154 12.70 0.29 -15.95
N GLY A 155 14.01 0.25 -15.67
CA GLY A 155 14.98 1.25 -16.12
C GLY A 155 15.29 2.27 -15.02
N GLY A 156 16.29 3.12 -15.27
CA GLY A 156 16.73 4.12 -14.32
C GLY A 156 17.91 3.68 -13.45
N ALA A 157 18.17 4.41 -12.35
CA ALA A 157 19.34 4.21 -11.50
C ALA A 157 19.24 3.02 -10.53
N HIS A 158 18.04 2.65 -10.14
CA HIS A 158 17.78 1.54 -9.19
C HIS A 158 16.37 0.97 -9.37
N GLY A 159 16.15 -0.22 -8.85
CA GLY A 159 14.83 -0.85 -8.77
C GLY A 159 13.93 -0.16 -7.73
N GLU A 160 12.64 -0.25 -7.93
CA GLU A 160 11.62 0.12 -6.96
C GLU A 160 11.42 -1.01 -5.97
N PRO A 161 11.57 -0.78 -4.66
CA PRO A 161 11.36 -1.82 -3.68
C PRO A 161 9.86 -2.14 -3.53
N LEU A 162 9.55 -3.42 -3.49
CA LEU A 162 8.22 -3.95 -3.21
C LEU A 162 8.19 -4.45 -1.77
N VAL A 163 7.42 -3.79 -0.92
CA VAL A 163 7.33 -4.10 0.51
C VAL A 163 5.86 -4.12 0.91
N ALA A 164 5.36 -5.30 1.31
CA ALA A 164 4.01 -5.43 1.84
C ALA A 164 3.96 -6.41 3.02
N ARG A 165 2.97 -6.22 3.89
CA ARG A 165 2.68 -7.06 5.04
C ARG A 165 1.22 -7.45 5.04
N PHE A 166 0.96 -8.72 5.30
CA PHE A 166 -0.38 -9.27 5.34
C PHE A 166 -0.57 -9.97 6.67
N VAL A 167 -1.60 -9.60 7.41
CA VAL A 167 -1.99 -10.25 8.65
C VAL A 167 -3.39 -10.80 8.47
N TRP A 168 -3.51 -12.11 8.53
CA TRP A 168 -4.75 -12.85 8.34
C TRP A 168 -5.27 -13.40 9.66
N LEU A 169 -6.57 -13.31 9.88
CA LEU A 169 -7.28 -13.89 11.01
C LEU A 169 -8.04 -15.14 10.54
N PRO A 170 -7.53 -16.36 10.81
CA PRO A 170 -8.17 -17.61 10.34
C PRO A 170 -9.59 -17.81 10.87
N GLY A 171 -9.86 -17.43 12.12
CA GLY A 171 -11.20 -17.59 12.73
C GLY A 171 -12.28 -16.81 11.98
N PRO A 172 -12.20 -15.47 11.88
CA PRO A 172 -13.16 -14.66 11.14
C PRO A 172 -12.93 -14.64 9.62
N GLN A 173 -11.88 -15.29 9.11
CA GLN A 173 -11.50 -15.34 7.69
C GLN A 173 -11.39 -13.95 7.05
N GLN A 174 -10.61 -13.07 7.68
CA GLN A 174 -10.44 -11.69 7.21
C GLN A 174 -9.02 -11.19 7.40
N MET A 175 -8.66 -10.19 6.59
CA MET A 175 -7.41 -9.43 6.78
C MET A 175 -7.55 -8.50 7.98
N LEU A 176 -6.54 -8.48 8.84
CA LEU A 176 -6.40 -7.47 9.88
C LEU A 176 -5.65 -6.28 9.31
N THR A 177 -6.36 -5.17 9.13
CA THR A 177 -5.80 -3.91 8.64
C THR A 177 -5.58 -2.92 9.78
N ALA A 178 -4.71 -1.93 9.55
CA ALA A 178 -4.36 -0.94 10.57
C ALA A 178 -5.59 -0.15 11.07
N ASP A 179 -6.47 0.27 10.17
CA ASP A 179 -7.70 1.01 10.48
C ASP A 179 -8.73 0.17 11.24
N HIS A 180 -8.81 -1.14 10.97
CA HIS A 180 -9.64 -2.05 11.76
C HIS A 180 -9.04 -2.29 13.15
N LEU A 181 -7.72 -2.46 13.23
CA LEU A 181 -7.04 -2.72 14.50
C LEU A 181 -7.16 -1.53 15.46
N VAL A 182 -6.97 -0.30 14.95
CA VAL A 182 -7.05 0.94 15.72
C VAL A 182 -8.01 1.91 15.03
N PRO A 183 -9.30 1.90 15.39
CA PRO A 183 -10.31 2.70 14.71
C PRO A 183 -10.31 4.18 15.11
N ASP A 184 -9.67 4.56 16.21
CA ASP A 184 -9.70 5.92 16.77
C ASP A 184 -8.46 6.74 16.35
N ALA A 185 -8.70 7.95 15.85
CA ALA A 185 -7.64 8.91 15.52
C ALA A 185 -6.73 9.27 16.70
N LYS A 186 -7.23 9.22 17.94
CA LYS A 186 -6.39 9.44 19.14
C LYS A 186 -5.37 8.32 19.33
N GLY A 187 -5.77 7.08 19.03
CA GLY A 187 -4.85 5.95 19.05
C GLY A 187 -3.72 6.13 18.06
N TRP A 188 -4.05 6.57 16.83
CA TRP A 188 -3.04 6.85 15.82
C TRP A 188 -2.09 7.97 16.22
N LYS A 189 -2.58 8.98 16.96
CA LYS A 189 -1.68 10.01 17.46
C LYS A 189 -0.67 9.46 18.46
N ALA A 190 -1.09 8.63 19.40
CA ALA A 190 -0.21 8.03 20.39
C ALA A 190 0.84 7.11 19.75
N ILE A 191 0.41 6.26 18.80
CA ILE A 191 1.29 5.35 18.04
C ILE A 191 2.28 6.15 17.19
N SER A 192 1.80 7.18 16.46
CA SER A 192 2.62 8.06 15.63
C SER A 192 3.72 8.75 16.43
N ASP A 193 3.36 9.37 17.56
CA ASP A 193 4.32 10.06 18.43
C ASP A 193 5.41 9.07 18.91
N TYR A 194 5.01 7.89 19.39
CA TYR A 194 5.92 6.85 19.87
C TYR A 194 6.90 6.36 18.78
N VAL A 195 6.37 6.09 17.59
CA VAL A 195 7.17 5.63 16.43
C VAL A 195 8.12 6.72 15.95
N ALA A 196 7.62 7.96 15.84
CA ALA A 196 8.43 9.08 15.39
C ALA A 196 9.61 9.36 16.33
N ASP A 197 9.41 9.23 17.64
CA ASP A 197 10.46 9.42 18.64
C ASP A 197 11.53 8.33 18.53
N GLN A 198 11.15 7.05 18.37
CA GLN A 198 12.11 5.96 18.13
C GLN A 198 12.95 6.17 16.86
N LEU A 199 12.29 6.58 15.75
CA LEU A 199 12.99 6.82 14.49
C LEU A 199 13.97 7.99 14.61
N ARG A 200 13.55 9.09 15.26
CA ARG A 200 14.43 10.26 15.51
C ARG A 200 15.64 9.92 16.37
N GLU A 201 15.43 9.15 17.46
CA GLU A 201 16.51 8.71 18.34
C GLU A 201 17.55 7.86 17.57
N ARG A 202 17.08 6.93 16.74
CA ARG A 202 17.95 6.11 15.91
C ARG A 202 18.77 6.93 14.92
N VAL A 203 18.13 7.87 14.21
CA VAL A 203 18.80 8.76 13.27
C VAL A 203 19.82 9.66 14.01
N ALA A 204 19.44 10.22 15.15
CA ALA A 204 20.33 11.05 15.95
C ALA A 204 21.57 10.27 16.42
N THR A 205 21.38 9.04 16.90
CA THR A 205 22.47 8.16 17.33
C THR A 205 23.41 7.85 16.16
N ARG A 206 22.88 7.49 14.99
CA ARG A 206 23.68 7.20 13.80
C ARG A 206 24.46 8.42 13.34
N LEU A 207 23.79 9.54 13.11
CA LEU A 207 24.44 10.77 12.63
C LEU A 207 25.49 11.32 13.61
N SER A 208 25.27 11.12 14.93
CA SER A 208 26.27 11.52 15.94
C SER A 208 27.53 10.66 15.92
N SER A 209 27.49 9.47 15.30
CA SER A 209 28.65 8.59 15.12
C SER A 209 29.43 8.86 13.82
N GLU A 210 28.89 9.70 12.95
CA GLU A 210 29.52 10.11 11.70
C GLU A 210 30.38 11.37 11.93
N ASP A 211 31.52 11.48 11.26
CA ASP A 211 32.41 12.63 11.37
C ASP A 211 31.89 13.78 10.48
N MET A 212 30.92 14.51 11.03
CA MET A 212 30.20 15.59 10.34
C MET A 212 30.48 16.96 10.97
N GLU A 213 30.56 17.99 10.17
CA GLU A 213 30.60 19.36 10.69
C GLU A 213 29.28 19.72 11.42
N PRO A 214 29.32 20.51 12.51
CA PRO A 214 28.14 20.80 13.33
C PRO A 214 26.95 21.37 12.54
N GLY A 215 27.21 22.16 11.50
CA GLY A 215 26.18 22.74 10.62
C GLY A 215 25.50 21.69 9.74
N GLU A 216 26.28 20.77 9.20
CA GLU A 216 25.83 19.67 8.36
C GLU A 216 25.01 18.66 9.18
N LEU A 217 25.47 18.32 10.39
CA LEU A 217 24.73 17.48 11.33
C LEU A 217 23.34 18.07 11.63
N GLN A 218 23.26 19.37 11.92
CA GLN A 218 21.96 20.01 12.21
C GLN A 218 21.03 20.01 11.01
N GLU A 219 21.54 20.17 9.79
CA GLU A 219 20.73 20.13 8.57
C GLU A 219 20.22 18.70 8.30
N SER A 220 21.08 17.71 8.45
CA SER A 220 20.73 16.29 8.31
C SER A 220 19.66 15.86 9.31
N LEU A 221 19.78 16.25 10.59
CA LEU A 221 18.76 15.98 11.62
C LEU A 221 17.43 16.68 11.32
N ARG A 222 17.44 17.91 10.81
CA ARG A 222 16.20 18.61 10.42
C ARG A 222 15.54 17.95 9.21
N SER A 223 16.31 17.54 8.22
CA SER A 223 15.81 16.85 7.03
C SER A 223 15.19 15.50 7.40
N ALA A 224 15.89 14.68 8.18
CA ALA A 224 15.40 13.41 8.67
C ALA A 224 14.12 13.57 9.51
N SER A 225 14.10 14.54 10.44
CA SER A 225 12.91 14.81 11.27
C SER A 225 11.68 15.19 10.43
N ARG A 226 11.87 15.91 9.32
CA ARG A 226 10.78 16.26 8.40
C ARG A 226 10.23 15.00 7.73
N MET A 227 11.07 14.17 7.14
CA MET A 227 10.64 12.92 6.49
C MET A 227 9.94 11.98 7.47
N ILE A 228 10.48 11.83 8.69
CA ILE A 228 9.85 11.04 9.74
C ILE A 228 8.46 11.59 10.07
N ASN A 229 8.31 12.90 10.27
CA ASN A 229 7.01 13.49 10.59
C ASN A 229 5.97 13.31 9.48
N GLU A 230 6.39 13.44 8.22
CA GLU A 230 5.54 13.24 7.06
C GLU A 230 5.13 11.77 6.92
N GLY A 231 6.08 10.85 7.05
CA GLY A 231 5.87 9.43 6.87
C GLY A 231 5.21 8.70 8.03
N THR A 232 5.22 9.29 9.24
CA THR A 232 4.55 8.75 10.45
C THR A 232 3.34 9.57 10.89
N GLY A 233 2.81 10.48 10.05
CA GLY A 233 1.61 11.24 10.40
C GLY A 233 0.49 10.32 10.90
N ALA A 234 -0.31 10.79 11.89
CA ALA A 234 -1.30 10.01 12.64
C ALA A 234 -2.51 9.55 11.80
N ARG A 235 -2.26 8.70 10.81
CA ARG A 235 -3.25 8.10 9.90
C ARG A 235 -2.93 6.61 9.70
N PRO A 236 -3.94 5.73 9.67
CA PRO A 236 -3.74 4.28 9.50
C PRO A 236 -2.92 3.93 8.25
N ASP A 237 -3.08 4.68 7.16
CA ASP A 237 -2.36 4.45 5.89
C ASP A 237 -0.84 4.50 6.04
N ASN A 238 -0.32 5.33 6.94
CA ASN A 238 1.11 5.42 7.21
C ASN A 238 1.65 4.19 7.97
N PHE A 239 0.77 3.42 8.59
CA PHE A 239 1.07 2.27 9.44
C PHE A 239 0.49 0.95 8.89
N ARG A 240 0.10 0.93 7.61
CA ARG A 240 -0.54 -0.22 6.98
C ARG A 240 0.37 -1.46 6.88
N GLN A 241 1.69 -1.26 6.90
CA GLN A 241 2.65 -2.35 6.86
C GLN A 241 3.09 -2.66 8.28
N PHE A 242 2.60 -3.75 8.85
CA PHE A 242 2.96 -4.17 10.22
C PHE A 242 3.05 -5.69 10.34
N GLU A 243 3.89 -6.12 11.27
CA GLU A 243 4.12 -7.53 11.64
C GLU A 243 3.78 -7.71 13.11
N PRO A 244 2.94 -8.70 13.49
CA PRO A 244 2.75 -9.05 14.90
C PRO A 244 4.03 -9.66 15.48
N MET A 245 4.43 -9.20 16.65
CA MET A 245 5.45 -9.84 17.49
C MET A 245 4.74 -10.64 18.56
N THR A 246 5.12 -11.92 18.76
CA THR A 246 4.44 -12.81 19.68
C THR A 246 5.37 -13.38 20.74
N ASP A 247 4.79 -13.76 21.87
CA ASP A 247 5.45 -14.59 22.88
C ASP A 247 5.39 -16.11 22.50
N ALA A 248 5.93 -16.92 23.39
CA ALA A 248 5.94 -18.37 23.22
C ALA A 248 4.52 -19.01 23.26
N ALA A 249 3.53 -18.32 23.80
CA ALA A 249 2.12 -18.73 23.81
C ALA A 249 1.35 -18.26 22.56
N GLY A 250 2.02 -17.55 21.64
CA GLY A 250 1.41 -17.01 20.43
C GLY A 250 0.63 -15.72 20.63
N LYS A 251 0.68 -15.10 21.81
CA LYS A 251 0.01 -13.83 22.09
C LYS A 251 0.86 -12.66 21.60
N VAL A 252 0.20 -11.66 21.01
CA VAL A 252 0.85 -10.46 20.47
C VAL A 252 1.42 -9.61 21.61
N THR A 253 2.73 -9.44 21.63
CA THR A 253 3.46 -8.59 22.60
C THR A 253 3.69 -7.18 22.08
N GLY A 254 3.48 -6.96 20.79
CA GLY A 254 3.63 -5.69 20.12
C GLY A 254 3.49 -5.83 18.61
N LEU A 255 3.60 -4.71 17.93
CA LEU A 255 3.66 -4.65 16.46
C LEU A 255 4.98 -4.02 16.02
N ARG A 256 5.58 -4.59 14.99
CA ARG A 256 6.67 -3.98 14.24
C ARG A 256 6.06 -3.32 13.01
N PHE A 257 6.05 -1.98 12.98
CA PHE A 257 5.70 -1.23 11.78
C PHE A 257 6.88 -1.18 10.82
N VAL A 258 6.58 -1.28 9.53
CA VAL A 258 7.57 -1.36 8.45
C VAL A 258 7.33 -0.19 7.50
N PHE A 259 8.37 0.58 7.24
CA PHE A 259 8.33 1.77 6.41
C PHE A 259 9.22 1.54 5.18
N PRO A 260 8.63 1.40 4.00
CA PRO A 260 9.41 1.28 2.76
C PRO A 260 10.34 2.47 2.55
N PRO A 261 11.39 2.31 1.73
CA PRO A 261 12.25 3.42 1.32
C PRO A 261 11.43 4.63 0.87
N TYR A 262 11.91 5.83 1.16
CA TYR A 262 11.26 7.14 0.95
C TYR A 262 10.11 7.48 1.90
N GLN A 263 9.55 6.55 2.66
CA GLN A 263 8.45 6.89 3.56
C GLN A 263 8.95 7.73 4.76
N VAL A 264 10.01 7.28 5.44
CA VAL A 264 10.53 7.95 6.66
C VAL A 264 12.01 8.31 6.56
N GLY A 265 12.66 8.00 5.45
CA GLY A 265 14.08 8.26 5.18
C GLY A 265 14.39 8.14 3.69
N PRO A 266 15.59 8.54 3.24
CA PRO A 266 15.99 8.44 1.85
C PRO A 266 16.13 6.96 1.42
N TYR A 267 16.14 6.71 0.10
CA TYR A 267 16.29 5.38 -0.48
C TYR A 267 17.52 4.62 0.06
N SER A 268 18.63 5.33 0.23
CA SER A 268 19.88 4.76 0.70
C SER A 268 19.83 4.15 2.11
N GLU A 269 18.84 4.53 2.92
CA GLU A 269 18.61 3.97 4.26
C GLU A 269 17.78 2.69 4.23
N GLY A 270 17.23 2.32 3.07
CA GLY A 270 16.42 1.12 2.89
C GLY A 270 15.10 1.15 3.68
N THR A 271 14.54 -0.03 3.91
CA THR A 271 13.34 -0.22 4.72
C THR A 271 13.64 0.05 6.19
N GLN A 272 12.87 0.94 6.82
CA GLN A 272 12.96 1.26 8.24
C GLN A 272 11.86 0.55 9.02
N THR A 273 12.09 0.29 10.31
CA THR A 273 11.08 -0.35 11.17
C THR A 273 10.98 0.36 12.51
N ALA A 274 9.85 0.27 13.19
CA ALA A 274 9.70 0.66 14.58
C ALA A 274 8.82 -0.35 15.33
N GLU A 275 9.21 -0.69 16.56
CA GLU A 275 8.48 -1.65 17.37
C GLU A 275 7.65 -0.91 18.42
N VAL A 276 6.37 -1.21 18.46
CA VAL A 276 5.42 -0.62 19.43
C VAL A 276 4.90 -1.74 20.34
N PRO A 277 5.18 -1.68 21.65
CA PRO A 277 4.78 -2.73 22.56
C PRO A 277 3.26 -2.74 22.80
N ALA A 278 2.73 -3.89 23.22
CA ALA A 278 1.30 -4.05 23.56
C ALA A 278 0.81 -3.00 24.58
N SER A 279 1.64 -2.59 25.53
CA SER A 279 1.28 -1.57 26.53
C SER A 279 0.93 -0.21 25.92
N VAL A 280 1.48 0.12 24.73
CA VAL A 280 1.15 1.35 23.98
C VAL A 280 -0.06 1.13 23.09
N LEU A 281 -0.20 -0.09 22.50
CA LEU A 281 -1.24 -0.40 21.51
C LEU A 281 -2.60 -0.68 22.15
N VAL A 282 -2.65 -1.56 23.17
CA VAL A 282 -3.89 -2.12 23.74
C VAL A 282 -4.92 -1.07 24.17
N PRO A 283 -4.54 0.09 24.74
CA PRO A 283 -5.51 1.14 25.06
C PRO A 283 -6.30 1.69 23.87
N HIS A 284 -5.84 1.41 22.63
CA HIS A 284 -6.38 1.94 21.39
C HIS A 284 -6.88 0.87 20.42
N VAL A 285 -6.62 -0.41 20.73
CA VAL A 285 -7.06 -1.55 19.92
C VAL A 285 -8.57 -1.72 20.04
N ALA A 286 -9.22 -2.03 18.91
CA ALA A 286 -10.64 -2.35 18.90
C ALA A 286 -10.95 -3.57 19.80
N PRO A 287 -12.05 -3.56 20.58
CA PRO A 287 -12.33 -4.57 21.58
C PRO A 287 -12.29 -6.02 21.05
N GLU A 288 -12.73 -6.24 19.83
CA GLU A 288 -12.73 -7.55 19.17
C GLU A 288 -11.33 -8.14 18.94
N TYR A 289 -10.29 -7.29 18.89
CA TYR A 289 -8.90 -7.74 18.71
C TYR A 289 -8.09 -7.73 19.99
N ALA A 290 -8.64 -7.20 21.09
CA ALA A 290 -7.92 -7.12 22.37
C ALA A 290 -7.45 -8.50 22.88
N GLY A 291 -8.23 -9.57 22.60
CA GLY A 291 -7.89 -10.95 22.98
C GLY A 291 -6.66 -11.53 22.24
N LEU A 292 -6.20 -10.93 21.16
CA LEU A 292 -4.99 -11.33 20.46
C LEU A 292 -3.72 -10.97 21.23
N PHE A 293 -3.79 -9.93 22.07
CA PHE A 293 -2.63 -9.37 22.77
C PHE A 293 -2.37 -10.10 24.09
N ALA A 294 -1.08 -10.15 24.47
CA ALA A 294 -0.68 -10.59 25.79
C ALA A 294 -1.26 -9.63 26.85
N HIS A 295 -1.79 -10.20 27.92
CA HIS A 295 -2.19 -9.41 29.07
C HIS A 295 -0.91 -8.89 29.76
N GLY A 296 -0.75 -7.57 29.83
CA GLY A 296 0.33 -6.90 30.54
C GLY A 296 0.19 -7.00 32.05
#